data_eec0a11c87dff56eb0b669bc9f633704
#
_entry.id   eec0a11c87dff56eb0b669bc9f633704
#
_cell.length_a   1.000
_cell.length_b   1.000
_cell.length_c   1.000
_cell.angle_alpha   90.00
_cell.angle_beta   90.00
_cell.angle_gamma   90.00
#
_symmetry.space_group_name_H-M   'P 1'
#
loop_
_entity.id
_entity.type
_entity.pdbx_description
1 polymer ?
#
loop_
_entity_poly.entity_id
_entity_poly.type
_entity_poly.pdbx_seq_one_letter_code
_entity_poly.pdbx_strand_id
1 'polypeptide(L)'
;MKVLLILPTFRYNQGYPSFYSNTDLPTGFAYIASAIRNSGHDVVGLNPNNDPGYKSAYEMVYDKISQSLLKNKPDLIGLGGLSVDFKFIKDAIQIIREKAPETPIVLGGGIINYDVEFIFSTLRPDFCIVGEGEEIIVDLIKMLESGKQDYEEIANLGYWDNGAPKFTKQNFNYIDIDKRAFPDYEPFGISAMLDEFSMATRYVYRYTRPNPRPMTIVSSRGCPYSCTFCIHKKDSKYRKYRSRSIENIMQEIKELYDKYHFNILIILDELFVVNKERLREFCLALIDAHNKFGWDFDWIFQTHPNASIDYETLEMAKKAGCYCFTYGIESASPRVLASMNKKSKPSQFATAINIANTLGIGFYANFIFGDVAETEETIHETMSFFSQYCLDIHISIAAISPYPGSKLFDDCLKKGLISDKMKYYKYIDKQIFNMTKLPNRVWFPWIYLAMYLSKYCQFAKSTNATYCEVDTEDSNNAIALYYKNTMYKIKANCPHCSQENYYRELLRSKEEPFVYSKNSNIFVSFEAFLMRIAGLNIIRYNISKLMVKGLFLLLISFKHPLFKTLKPLMGENEFVPFFTTCCQHCNKRINVNLPMGNNNHRFNTIRKLLKIVIKI
;
A
#
# COMPACT_ATOMS: atom_id res chain seq x y z
N MET A 1 21.49 16.06 -23.29
CA MET A 1 20.52 14.98 -23.67
C MET A 1 19.13 15.27 -23.13
N LYS A 2 18.09 14.74 -23.78
CA LYS A 2 16.70 14.71 -23.29
C LYS A 2 16.35 13.30 -22.80
N VAL A 3 15.97 13.17 -21.55
CA VAL A 3 15.67 11.88 -20.92
C VAL A 3 14.16 11.75 -20.67
N LEU A 4 13.55 10.66 -21.15
CA LEU A 4 12.17 10.31 -20.85
C LEU A 4 12.11 9.30 -19.70
N LEU A 5 11.50 9.68 -18.58
CA LEU A 5 11.27 8.80 -17.44
C LEU A 5 9.82 8.32 -17.46
N ILE A 6 9.59 7.00 -17.48
CA ILE A 6 8.25 6.41 -17.56
C ILE A 6 7.91 5.71 -16.26
N LEU A 7 6.86 6.19 -15.59
CA LEU A 7 6.35 5.60 -14.35
C LEU A 7 5.58 4.31 -14.61
N PRO A 8 5.67 3.31 -13.71
CA PRO A 8 4.82 2.14 -13.82
C PRO A 8 3.35 2.47 -13.56
N THR A 9 2.49 1.73 -14.20
CA THR A 9 1.04 1.84 -14.02
C THR A 9 0.61 1.03 -12.80
N PHE A 10 -0.05 1.69 -11.86
CA PHE A 10 -0.56 1.05 -10.65
C PHE A 10 -1.52 -0.10 -10.99
N ARG A 11 -1.31 -1.27 -10.40
CA ARG A 11 -2.11 -2.48 -10.62
C ARG A 11 -2.23 -2.93 -12.09
N TYR A 12 -1.21 -2.69 -12.89
CA TYR A 12 -1.19 -3.03 -14.32
C TYR A 12 -1.60 -4.49 -14.61
N ASN A 13 -1.22 -5.42 -13.75
CA ASN A 13 -1.56 -6.83 -13.89
C ASN A 13 -3.07 -7.14 -13.79
N GLN A 14 -3.90 -6.20 -13.32
CA GLN A 14 -5.35 -6.36 -13.30
C GLN A 14 -5.97 -6.23 -14.70
N GLY A 15 -5.24 -5.64 -15.66
CA GLY A 15 -5.62 -5.57 -17.07
C GLY A 15 -6.54 -4.40 -17.44
N TYR A 16 -7.00 -3.62 -16.48
CA TYR A 16 -7.77 -2.38 -16.68
C TYR A 16 -7.05 -1.18 -16.04
N PRO A 17 -7.24 0.04 -16.55
CA PRO A 17 -6.70 1.23 -15.92
C PRO A 17 -7.19 1.38 -14.50
N SER A 18 -6.34 1.78 -13.59
CA SER A 18 -6.73 2.09 -12.22
C SER A 18 -6.19 3.44 -11.80
N PHE A 19 -6.90 4.10 -10.88
CA PHE A 19 -6.42 5.36 -10.35
C PHE A 19 -5.24 5.13 -9.42
N TYR A 20 -4.21 5.91 -9.66
CA TYR A 20 -3.06 5.97 -8.78
C TYR A 20 -3.43 6.81 -7.56
N SER A 21 -3.17 6.27 -6.38
CA SER A 21 -3.28 7.07 -5.16
C SER A 21 -2.10 8.04 -5.09
N ASN A 22 -2.37 9.32 -4.86
CA ASN A 22 -1.32 10.32 -4.66
C ASN A 22 -0.48 10.05 -3.39
N THR A 23 -0.80 9.01 -2.63
CA THR A 23 -0.05 8.61 -1.44
C THR A 23 1.29 7.97 -1.75
N ASP A 24 1.43 7.43 -2.96
CA ASP A 24 2.64 6.74 -3.42
C ASP A 24 3.27 7.51 -4.57
N LEU A 25 3.62 8.78 -4.33
CA LEU A 25 4.33 9.58 -5.31
C LEU A 25 5.63 8.88 -5.73
N PRO A 26 6.04 9.02 -7.00
CA PRO A 26 7.21 8.33 -7.53
C PRO A 26 8.52 8.95 -7.05
N THR A 27 8.75 8.96 -5.73
CA THR A 27 9.92 9.63 -5.11
C THR A 27 11.24 9.21 -5.72
N GLY A 28 11.43 7.91 -6.00
CA GLY A 28 12.66 7.43 -6.65
C GLY A 28 12.89 8.07 -8.03
N PHE A 29 11.84 8.15 -8.85
CA PHE A 29 11.92 8.83 -10.14
C PHE A 29 12.12 10.34 -10.00
N ALA A 30 11.51 10.96 -9.00
CA ALA A 30 11.66 12.39 -8.73
C ALA A 30 13.11 12.74 -8.31
N TYR A 31 13.79 11.90 -7.53
CA TYR A 31 15.22 12.04 -7.24
C TYR A 31 16.09 11.90 -8.49
N ILE A 32 15.79 10.92 -9.36
CA ILE A 32 16.48 10.74 -10.64
C ILE A 32 16.26 11.96 -11.56
N ALA A 33 15.03 12.47 -11.64
CA ALA A 33 14.71 13.67 -12.41
C ALA A 33 15.50 14.89 -11.93
N SER A 34 15.57 15.08 -10.60
CA SER A 34 16.35 16.15 -9.98
C SER A 34 17.85 16.03 -10.32
N ALA A 35 18.44 14.83 -10.22
CA ALA A 35 19.84 14.61 -10.53
C ALA A 35 20.16 14.92 -11.99
N ILE A 36 19.31 14.50 -12.92
CA ILE A 36 19.46 14.75 -14.36
C ILE A 36 19.36 16.25 -14.67
N ARG A 37 18.36 16.96 -14.13
CA ARG A 37 18.19 18.39 -14.34
C ARG A 37 19.36 19.22 -13.77
N ASN A 38 19.81 18.88 -12.57
CA ASN A 38 20.93 19.57 -11.93
C ASN A 38 22.25 19.32 -12.67
N SER A 39 22.34 18.29 -13.51
CA SER A 39 23.49 18.08 -14.41
C SER A 39 23.37 18.78 -15.78
N GLY A 40 22.32 19.59 -15.97
CA GLY A 40 22.13 20.41 -17.17
C GLY A 40 21.39 19.71 -18.33
N HIS A 41 20.66 18.62 -18.05
CA HIS A 41 19.92 17.84 -19.04
C HIS A 41 18.40 18.01 -18.91
N ASP A 42 17.69 17.79 -20.00
CA ASP A 42 16.23 17.88 -20.04
C ASP A 42 15.58 16.59 -19.56
N VAL A 43 14.54 16.71 -18.72
CA VAL A 43 13.73 15.59 -18.25
C VAL A 43 12.28 15.75 -18.67
N VAL A 44 11.75 14.72 -19.27
CA VAL A 44 10.32 14.54 -19.54
C VAL A 44 9.83 13.36 -18.71
N GLY A 45 8.77 13.53 -17.95
CA GLY A 45 8.09 12.45 -17.21
C GLY A 45 6.86 11.98 -17.97
N LEU A 46 6.66 10.68 -18.05
CA LEU A 46 5.41 10.08 -18.48
C LEU A 46 4.76 9.35 -17.30
N ASN A 47 3.64 9.88 -16.86
CA ASN A 47 2.77 9.22 -15.88
C ASN A 47 1.52 8.68 -16.59
N PRO A 48 1.43 7.38 -16.89
CA PRO A 48 0.31 6.80 -17.61
C PRO A 48 -0.92 6.53 -16.72
N ASN A 49 -0.84 6.85 -15.45
CA ASN A 49 -1.93 6.61 -14.50
C ASN A 49 -3.07 7.64 -14.64
N ASN A 50 -4.20 7.34 -14.02
CA ASN A 50 -5.33 8.25 -13.83
C ASN A 50 -6.03 8.71 -15.13
N ASP A 51 -6.03 7.88 -16.18
CA ASP A 51 -6.74 8.16 -17.42
C ASP A 51 -7.98 7.26 -17.55
N PRO A 52 -9.20 7.80 -17.41
CA PRO A 52 -10.44 7.03 -17.49
C PRO A 52 -10.87 6.69 -18.92
N GLY A 53 -10.20 7.23 -19.94
CA GLY A 53 -10.60 7.09 -21.35
C GLY A 53 -10.36 5.69 -21.94
N TYR A 54 -9.60 4.84 -21.25
CA TYR A 54 -9.19 3.52 -21.74
C TYR A 54 -9.94 2.38 -21.06
N LYS A 55 -10.22 1.32 -21.82
CA LYS A 55 -10.81 0.07 -21.30
C LYS A 55 -9.75 -0.94 -20.86
N SER A 56 -8.56 -0.87 -21.43
CA SER A 56 -7.43 -1.77 -21.18
C SER A 56 -6.23 -0.99 -20.69
N ALA A 57 -5.56 -1.49 -19.63
CA ALA A 57 -4.32 -0.92 -19.16
C ALA A 57 -3.18 -1.02 -20.20
N TYR A 58 -3.14 -2.10 -20.99
CA TYR A 58 -2.16 -2.25 -22.07
C TYR A 58 -2.37 -1.21 -23.16
N GLU A 59 -3.60 -1.03 -23.65
CA GLU A 59 -3.96 -0.04 -24.67
C GLU A 59 -3.56 1.37 -24.22
N MET A 60 -3.90 1.74 -22.99
CA MET A 60 -3.51 3.02 -22.39
C MET A 60 -1.98 3.21 -22.40
N VAL A 61 -1.24 2.22 -21.95
CA VAL A 61 0.23 2.29 -21.89
C VAL A 61 0.83 2.36 -23.30
N TYR A 62 0.32 1.56 -24.24
CA TYR A 62 0.76 1.56 -25.63
C TYR A 62 0.60 2.95 -26.27
N ASP A 63 -0.58 3.55 -26.17
CA ASP A 63 -0.87 4.84 -26.74
C ASP A 63 -0.04 5.96 -26.10
N LYS A 64 0.01 6.00 -24.77
CA LYS A 64 0.73 7.06 -24.05
C LYS A 64 2.23 7.00 -24.28
N ILE A 65 2.83 5.81 -24.30
CA ILE A 65 4.26 5.66 -24.64
C ILE A 65 4.49 6.08 -26.08
N SER A 66 3.69 5.57 -27.04
CA SER A 66 3.84 5.90 -28.46
C SER A 66 3.74 7.40 -28.73
N GLN A 67 2.75 8.06 -28.16
CA GLN A 67 2.56 9.52 -28.27
C GLN A 67 3.72 10.29 -27.65
N SER A 68 4.20 9.85 -26.48
CA SER A 68 5.31 10.51 -25.79
C SER A 68 6.63 10.39 -26.57
N LEU A 69 6.90 9.23 -27.14
CA LEU A 69 8.09 9.00 -27.98
C LEU A 69 8.06 9.88 -29.24
N LEU A 70 6.93 9.93 -29.93
CA LEU A 70 6.76 10.75 -31.13
C LEU A 70 6.92 12.24 -30.84
N LYS A 71 6.31 12.73 -29.74
CA LYS A 71 6.34 14.14 -29.35
C LYS A 71 7.71 14.59 -28.86
N ASN A 72 8.34 13.80 -28.00
CA ASN A 72 9.51 14.23 -27.23
C ASN A 72 10.85 13.85 -27.88
N LYS A 73 10.88 12.76 -28.66
CA LYS A 73 12.10 12.23 -29.29
C LYS A 73 13.27 12.16 -28.30
N PRO A 74 13.16 11.34 -27.23
CA PRO A 74 14.19 11.29 -26.19
C PRO A 74 15.48 10.65 -26.71
N ASP A 75 16.61 11.09 -26.13
CA ASP A 75 17.93 10.50 -26.37
C ASP A 75 18.19 9.27 -25.45
N LEU A 76 17.49 9.19 -24.32
CA LEU A 76 17.58 8.09 -23.35
C LEU A 76 16.20 7.88 -22.69
N ILE A 77 15.83 6.62 -22.47
CA ILE A 77 14.57 6.29 -21.78
C ILE A 77 14.88 5.57 -20.48
N GLY A 78 14.38 6.11 -19.36
CA GLY A 78 14.49 5.51 -18.03
C GLY A 78 13.20 4.79 -17.62
N LEU A 79 13.34 3.52 -17.27
CA LEU A 79 12.31 2.66 -16.70
C LEU A 79 12.71 2.23 -15.29
N GLY A 80 11.74 1.94 -14.45
CA GLY A 80 12.00 1.43 -13.10
C GLY A 80 10.72 0.96 -12.41
N GLY A 81 10.88 0.38 -11.23
CA GLY A 81 9.76 -0.10 -10.44
C GLY A 81 10.18 -1.18 -9.46
N LEU A 82 9.18 -1.86 -8.92
CA LEU A 82 9.34 -3.01 -8.04
C LEU A 82 9.16 -4.32 -8.82
N SER A 83 9.43 -5.45 -8.19
CA SER A 83 9.21 -6.77 -8.82
C SER A 83 7.76 -7.01 -9.28
N VAL A 84 6.78 -6.35 -8.65
CA VAL A 84 5.37 -6.41 -9.05
C VAL A 84 5.10 -5.70 -10.39
N ASP A 85 5.99 -4.81 -10.82
CA ASP A 85 5.88 -4.04 -12.07
C ASP A 85 6.50 -4.77 -13.27
N PHE A 86 6.98 -6.00 -13.07
CA PHE A 86 7.67 -6.78 -14.11
C PHE A 86 6.91 -6.82 -15.45
N LYS A 87 5.59 -7.11 -15.40
CA LYS A 87 4.78 -7.18 -16.62
C LYS A 87 4.67 -5.84 -17.33
N PHE A 88 4.46 -4.75 -16.57
CA PHE A 88 4.45 -3.39 -17.12
C PHE A 88 5.76 -3.06 -17.80
N ILE A 89 6.90 -3.27 -17.13
CA ILE A 89 8.22 -2.95 -17.65
C ILE A 89 8.52 -3.78 -18.91
N LYS A 90 8.15 -5.06 -18.92
CA LYS A 90 8.30 -5.92 -20.11
C LYS A 90 7.52 -5.38 -21.30
N ASP A 91 6.23 -5.06 -21.09
CA ASP A 91 5.38 -4.55 -22.16
C ASP A 91 5.87 -3.15 -22.63
N ALA A 92 6.30 -2.27 -21.71
CA ALA A 92 6.87 -0.96 -22.03
C ALA A 92 8.14 -1.07 -22.89
N ILE A 93 9.08 -1.94 -22.53
CA ILE A 93 10.29 -2.19 -23.34
C ILE A 93 9.90 -2.66 -24.74
N GLN A 94 8.95 -3.58 -24.88
CA GLN A 94 8.47 -4.06 -26.17
C GLN A 94 7.90 -2.92 -27.02
N ILE A 95 7.08 -2.05 -26.46
CA ILE A 95 6.50 -0.89 -27.15
C ILE A 95 7.59 0.08 -27.57
N ILE A 96 8.55 0.36 -26.70
CA ILE A 96 9.69 1.26 -27.02
C ILE A 96 10.51 0.70 -28.17
N ARG A 97 10.84 -0.59 -28.18
CA ARG A 97 11.58 -1.24 -29.27
C ARG A 97 10.82 -1.23 -30.59
N GLU A 98 9.49 -1.28 -30.55
CA GLU A 98 8.66 -1.15 -31.75
C GLU A 98 8.66 0.28 -32.31
N LYS A 99 8.60 1.31 -31.45
CA LYS A 99 8.41 2.72 -31.85
C LYS A 99 9.69 3.52 -31.94
N ALA A 100 10.73 3.18 -31.18
CA ALA A 100 12.01 3.87 -31.11
C ALA A 100 13.15 2.85 -30.88
N PRO A 101 13.42 1.96 -31.84
CA PRO A 101 14.33 0.82 -31.65
C PRO A 101 15.76 1.23 -31.27
N GLU A 102 16.22 2.38 -31.77
CA GLU A 102 17.59 2.88 -31.57
C GLU A 102 17.76 3.69 -30.25
N THR A 103 16.65 4.04 -29.59
CA THR A 103 16.75 4.83 -28.35
C THR A 103 17.15 3.93 -27.19
N PRO A 104 18.28 4.20 -26.51
CA PRO A 104 18.73 3.38 -25.40
C PRO A 104 17.77 3.42 -24.21
N ILE A 105 17.63 2.27 -23.54
CA ILE A 105 16.77 2.06 -22.37
C ILE A 105 17.66 1.75 -21.17
N VAL A 106 17.49 2.50 -20.07
CA VAL A 106 18.10 2.19 -18.78
C VAL A 106 17.02 1.74 -17.78
N LEU A 107 17.26 0.60 -17.11
CA LEU A 107 16.38 0.03 -16.11
C LEU A 107 16.97 0.20 -14.71
N GLY A 108 16.16 0.74 -13.77
CA GLY A 108 16.55 0.92 -12.37
C GLY A 108 15.49 0.44 -11.37
N GLY A 109 15.71 0.75 -10.10
CA GLY A 109 14.77 0.50 -9.02
C GLY A 109 14.79 -0.91 -8.44
N GLY A 110 13.83 -1.21 -7.57
CA GLY A 110 13.80 -2.45 -6.79
C GLY A 110 13.74 -3.74 -7.61
N ILE A 111 13.18 -3.67 -8.83
CA ILE A 111 13.10 -4.84 -9.71
C ILE A 111 14.48 -5.38 -10.10
N ILE A 112 15.47 -4.49 -10.35
CA ILE A 112 16.80 -4.92 -10.78
C ILE A 112 17.71 -5.25 -9.60
N ASN A 113 17.51 -4.67 -8.43
CA ASN A 113 18.46 -4.72 -7.33
C ASN A 113 18.69 -6.13 -6.75
N TYR A 114 17.72 -7.02 -6.85
CA TYR A 114 17.74 -8.29 -6.13
C TYR A 114 17.86 -9.54 -7.00
N ASP A 115 17.74 -9.39 -8.32
CA ASP A 115 17.85 -10.48 -9.29
C ASP A 115 18.42 -9.98 -10.62
N VAL A 116 19.53 -9.27 -10.54
CA VAL A 116 20.12 -8.43 -11.61
C VAL A 116 20.28 -9.20 -12.91
N GLU A 117 20.98 -10.33 -12.86
CA GLU A 117 21.32 -11.12 -14.05
C GLU A 117 20.05 -11.66 -14.74
N PHE A 118 19.13 -12.21 -13.97
CA PHE A 118 17.89 -12.75 -14.50
C PHE A 118 17.02 -11.67 -15.15
N ILE A 119 16.82 -10.55 -14.46
CA ILE A 119 15.96 -9.45 -14.94
C ILE A 119 16.58 -8.78 -16.16
N PHE A 120 17.89 -8.46 -16.11
CA PHE A 120 18.59 -7.82 -17.20
C PHE A 120 18.57 -8.69 -18.46
N SER A 121 18.91 -9.99 -18.34
CA SER A 121 18.91 -10.94 -19.46
C SER A 121 17.51 -11.21 -20.02
N THR A 122 16.48 -11.15 -19.15
CA THR A 122 15.10 -11.43 -19.54
C THR A 122 14.43 -10.25 -20.24
N LEU A 123 14.56 -9.04 -19.68
CA LEU A 123 13.90 -7.84 -20.18
C LEU A 123 14.69 -7.13 -21.28
N ARG A 124 16.01 -7.34 -21.35
CA ARG A 124 16.94 -6.83 -22.35
C ARG A 124 16.89 -5.30 -22.54
N PRO A 125 16.96 -4.49 -21.46
CA PRO A 125 17.28 -3.08 -21.60
C PRO A 125 18.73 -2.95 -22.09
N ASP A 126 19.16 -1.77 -22.55
CA ASP A 126 20.56 -1.53 -22.95
C ASP A 126 21.45 -1.42 -21.71
N PHE A 127 20.93 -0.76 -20.67
CA PHE A 127 21.64 -0.55 -19.41
C PHE A 127 20.75 -0.91 -18.21
N CYS A 128 21.39 -1.24 -17.09
CA CYS A 128 20.71 -1.23 -15.81
C CYS A 128 21.58 -0.61 -14.71
N ILE A 129 20.92 0.03 -13.76
CA ILE A 129 21.56 0.67 -12.61
C ILE A 129 21.18 -0.11 -11.33
N VAL A 130 22.19 -0.55 -10.59
CA VAL A 130 22.03 -1.36 -9.37
C VAL A 130 22.28 -0.49 -8.14
N GLY A 131 21.30 -0.37 -7.26
CA GLY A 131 21.38 0.48 -6.06
C GLY A 131 20.74 1.86 -6.24
N GLU A 132 21.36 2.87 -5.65
CA GLU A 132 20.93 4.26 -5.78
C GLU A 132 21.45 4.83 -7.10
N GLY A 133 20.56 5.39 -7.89
CA GLY A 133 20.83 5.69 -9.29
C GLY A 133 21.18 7.14 -9.59
N GLU A 134 21.11 8.06 -8.61
CA GLU A 134 21.16 9.50 -8.87
C GLU A 134 22.50 9.96 -9.49
N GLU A 135 23.65 9.46 -8.99
CA GLU A 135 24.96 9.78 -9.57
C GLU A 135 25.21 8.96 -10.83
N ILE A 136 24.83 7.68 -10.80
CA ILE A 136 25.13 6.74 -11.88
C ILE A 136 24.43 7.11 -13.18
N ILE A 137 23.19 7.59 -13.10
CA ILE A 137 22.47 8.06 -14.30
C ILE A 137 23.15 9.26 -14.93
N VAL A 138 23.69 10.17 -14.14
CA VAL A 138 24.43 11.35 -14.64
C VAL A 138 25.72 10.93 -15.31
N ASP A 139 26.47 9.98 -14.72
CA ASP A 139 27.70 9.45 -15.31
C ASP A 139 27.42 8.68 -16.59
N LEU A 140 26.33 7.90 -16.65
CA LEU A 140 25.90 7.23 -17.88
C LEU A 140 25.54 8.23 -18.99
N ILE A 141 24.82 9.30 -18.68
CA ILE A 141 24.47 10.36 -19.64
C ILE A 141 25.73 11.01 -20.20
N LYS A 142 26.70 11.37 -19.36
CA LYS A 142 27.99 11.95 -19.81
C LYS A 142 28.76 10.98 -20.71
N MET A 143 28.75 9.68 -20.36
CA MET A 143 29.41 8.66 -21.18
C MET A 143 28.77 8.58 -22.58
N LEU A 144 27.44 8.55 -22.64
CA LEU A 144 26.69 8.51 -23.90
C LEU A 144 26.93 9.79 -24.75
N GLU A 145 26.95 10.97 -24.13
CA GLU A 145 27.23 12.23 -24.83
C GLU A 145 28.65 12.29 -25.38
N SER A 146 29.60 11.71 -24.67
CA SER A 146 31.00 11.67 -25.14
C SER A 146 31.22 10.73 -26.32
N GLY A 147 30.27 9.87 -26.66
CA GLY A 147 30.40 8.80 -27.66
C GLY A 147 31.37 7.68 -27.26
N LYS A 148 31.93 7.73 -26.05
CA LYS A 148 32.78 6.67 -25.51
C LYS A 148 31.94 5.48 -25.06
N GLN A 149 32.57 4.32 -24.97
CA GLN A 149 31.95 3.08 -24.50
C GLN A 149 32.71 2.47 -23.30
N ASP A 150 33.40 3.32 -22.54
CA ASP A 150 34.20 2.90 -21.38
C ASP A 150 33.32 2.67 -20.14
N TYR A 151 32.26 1.88 -20.31
CA TYR A 151 31.22 1.65 -19.26
C TYR A 151 31.79 1.01 -17.99
N GLU A 152 32.97 0.38 -18.06
CA GLU A 152 33.67 -0.19 -16.88
C GLU A 152 34.03 0.85 -15.82
N GLU A 153 34.15 2.13 -16.21
CA GLU A 153 34.46 3.22 -15.30
C GLU A 153 33.26 3.59 -14.42
N ILE A 154 32.04 3.20 -14.82
CA ILE A 154 30.80 3.51 -14.09
C ILE A 154 30.48 2.35 -13.16
N ALA A 155 30.61 2.55 -11.85
CA ALA A 155 30.26 1.52 -10.87
C ALA A 155 28.74 1.24 -10.88
N ASN A 156 28.36 0.02 -10.50
CA ASN A 156 26.95 -0.43 -10.38
C ASN A 156 26.15 -0.38 -11.69
N LEU A 157 26.80 -0.42 -12.84
CA LEU A 157 26.18 -0.43 -14.16
C LEU A 157 26.15 -1.86 -14.72
N GLY A 158 25.04 -2.24 -15.34
CA GLY A 158 24.98 -3.40 -16.24
C GLY A 158 24.78 -2.94 -17.68
N TYR A 159 25.44 -3.61 -18.62
CA TYR A 159 25.39 -3.33 -20.05
C TYR A 159 25.66 -4.59 -20.88
N TRP A 160 25.48 -4.53 -22.17
CA TRP A 160 25.78 -5.63 -23.11
C TRP A 160 27.17 -5.48 -23.71
N ASP A 161 28.01 -6.49 -23.55
CA ASP A 161 29.32 -6.59 -24.20
C ASP A 161 29.31 -7.79 -25.15
N ASN A 162 29.40 -7.52 -26.45
CA ASN A 162 29.34 -8.55 -27.50
C ASN A 162 28.14 -9.51 -27.37
N GLY A 163 26.98 -8.97 -26.94
CA GLY A 163 25.75 -9.74 -26.77
C GLY A 163 25.63 -10.52 -25.44
N ALA A 164 26.65 -10.47 -24.59
CA ALA A 164 26.64 -11.03 -23.25
C ALA A 164 26.37 -9.96 -22.18
N PRO A 165 25.61 -10.24 -21.12
CA PRO A 165 25.42 -9.30 -20.03
C PRO A 165 26.70 -9.13 -19.23
N LYS A 166 27.09 -7.90 -18.98
CA LYS A 166 28.26 -7.53 -18.20
C LYS A 166 27.86 -6.56 -17.08
N PHE A 167 28.44 -6.75 -15.90
CA PHE A 167 28.15 -5.93 -14.73
C PHE A 167 29.44 -5.39 -14.15
N THR A 168 29.51 -4.09 -13.99
CA THR A 168 30.68 -3.42 -13.46
C THR A 168 30.85 -3.64 -11.96
N LYS A 169 31.99 -3.23 -11.42
CA LYS A 169 32.26 -3.35 -9.99
C LYS A 169 31.20 -2.65 -9.17
N GLN A 170 30.62 -3.37 -8.21
CA GLN A 170 29.64 -2.79 -7.30
C GLN A 170 30.30 -1.92 -6.22
N ASN A 171 29.75 -0.72 -6.05
CA ASN A 171 30.12 0.22 -4.99
C ASN A 171 28.88 0.68 -4.23
N PHE A 172 28.84 0.45 -2.92
CA PHE A 172 27.74 0.82 -2.02
C PHE A 172 28.18 1.85 -0.98
N ASN A 173 29.25 2.60 -1.25
CA ASN A 173 29.62 3.77 -0.47
C ASN A 173 28.73 4.94 -0.88
N TYR A 174 27.55 4.97 -0.29
CA TYR A 174 26.57 6.00 -0.58
C TYR A 174 26.98 7.36 -0.03
N ILE A 175 26.68 8.39 -0.80
CA ILE A 175 26.82 9.79 -0.36
C ILE A 175 25.89 10.05 0.81
N ASP A 176 26.27 11.00 1.65
CA ASP A 176 25.40 11.57 2.67
C ASP A 176 24.10 12.05 2.04
N ILE A 177 22.97 11.55 2.53
CA ILE A 177 21.68 11.84 1.93
C ILE A 177 21.25 13.30 2.08
N ASP A 178 21.81 14.05 3.02
CA ASP A 178 21.56 15.49 3.16
C ASP A 178 22.19 16.32 2.02
N LYS A 179 23.18 15.75 1.34
CA LYS A 179 23.84 16.41 0.19
C LYS A 179 23.12 16.18 -1.13
N ARG A 180 22.07 15.35 -1.14
CA ARG A 180 21.29 15.12 -2.35
C ARG A 180 20.32 16.27 -2.58
N ALA A 181 20.14 16.62 -3.84
CA ALA A 181 19.10 17.55 -4.24
C ALA A 181 17.71 16.96 -3.89
N PHE A 182 16.77 17.83 -3.53
CA PHE A 182 15.39 17.43 -3.27
C PHE A 182 14.71 16.87 -4.53
N PRO A 183 13.72 16.00 -4.38
CA PRO A 183 13.07 15.36 -5.52
C PRO A 183 12.31 16.36 -6.39
N ASP A 184 12.38 16.20 -7.70
CA ASP A 184 11.64 17.02 -8.65
C ASP A 184 10.43 16.25 -9.19
N TYR A 185 9.25 16.62 -8.72
CA TYR A 185 7.98 15.99 -9.09
C TYR A 185 7.33 16.59 -10.34
N GLU A 186 7.78 17.75 -10.81
CA GLU A 186 7.17 18.50 -11.92
C GLU A 186 7.04 17.69 -13.22
N PRO A 187 8.07 16.92 -13.64
CA PRO A 187 7.96 16.15 -14.87
C PRO A 187 6.78 15.17 -14.90
N PHE A 188 6.28 14.78 -13.74
CA PHE A 188 5.23 13.76 -13.60
C PHE A 188 3.82 14.33 -13.41
N GLY A 189 3.63 15.65 -13.53
CA GLY A 189 2.34 16.31 -13.48
C GLY A 189 1.68 16.28 -12.10
N ILE A 190 2.46 16.38 -11.03
CA ILE A 190 1.95 16.26 -9.65
C ILE A 190 0.95 17.35 -9.30
N SER A 191 1.14 18.59 -9.77
CA SER A 191 0.18 19.68 -9.55
C SER A 191 -1.22 19.30 -10.05
N ALA A 192 -1.32 18.84 -11.30
CA ALA A 192 -2.59 18.38 -11.87
C ALA A 192 -3.18 17.19 -11.08
N MET A 193 -2.34 16.23 -10.68
CA MET A 193 -2.80 15.11 -9.85
C MET A 193 -3.38 15.57 -8.51
N LEU A 194 -2.77 16.56 -7.85
CA LEU A 194 -3.28 17.10 -6.60
C LEU A 194 -4.61 17.84 -6.78
N ASP A 195 -4.80 18.51 -7.90
CA ASP A 195 -6.02 19.27 -8.18
C ASP A 195 -7.17 18.37 -8.64
N GLU A 196 -6.90 17.41 -9.53
CA GLU A 196 -7.94 16.60 -10.18
C GLU A 196 -8.23 15.28 -9.49
N PHE A 197 -7.21 14.64 -8.88
CA PHE A 197 -7.30 13.26 -8.40
C PHE A 197 -7.05 13.09 -6.91
N SER A 198 -6.97 14.17 -6.15
CA SER A 198 -6.69 14.13 -4.71
C SER A 198 -7.67 13.25 -3.93
N MET A 199 -8.91 13.15 -4.40
CA MET A 199 -9.94 12.32 -3.78
C MET A 199 -9.60 10.82 -3.76
N ALA A 200 -8.74 10.32 -4.67
CA ALA A 200 -8.27 8.93 -4.64
C ALA A 200 -7.56 8.58 -3.32
N THR A 201 -6.96 9.54 -2.66
CA THR A 201 -6.29 9.40 -1.36
C THR A 201 -7.23 8.91 -0.26
N ARG A 202 -8.51 9.20 -0.32
CA ARG A 202 -9.52 8.75 0.65
C ARG A 202 -9.66 7.23 0.72
N TYR A 203 -9.36 6.53 -0.36
CA TYR A 203 -9.41 5.06 -0.36
C TYR A 203 -8.27 4.44 0.45
N VAL A 204 -7.17 5.16 0.60
CA VAL A 204 -6.02 4.73 1.39
C VAL A 204 -6.14 5.22 2.84
N TYR A 205 -6.46 6.50 3.01
CA TYR A 205 -6.61 7.15 4.33
C TYR A 205 -8.06 7.55 4.55
N ARG A 206 -8.81 6.72 5.24
CA ARG A 206 -10.27 6.77 5.32
C ARG A 206 -10.85 7.96 6.10
N TYR A 207 -10.02 8.78 6.69
CA TYR A 207 -10.44 9.97 7.46
C TYR A 207 -9.60 11.20 7.14
N THR A 208 -9.19 11.31 5.91
CA THR A 208 -8.45 12.48 5.46
C THR A 208 -9.31 13.75 5.48
N ARG A 209 -8.66 14.88 5.34
CA ARG A 209 -9.31 16.18 5.19
C ARG A 209 -10.33 16.17 4.04
N PRO A 210 -11.37 17.04 4.07
CA PRO A 210 -12.40 17.08 3.02
C PRO A 210 -11.84 17.21 1.60
N ASN A 211 -10.76 18.01 1.44
CA ASN A 211 -10.04 18.18 0.18
C ASN A 211 -8.58 17.75 0.39
N PRO A 212 -8.29 16.44 0.33
CA PRO A 212 -6.96 15.93 0.62
C PRO A 212 -5.97 16.31 -0.49
N ARG A 213 -4.84 16.89 -0.10
CA ARG A 213 -3.70 17.21 -0.97
C ARG A 213 -2.46 16.53 -0.39
N PRO A 214 -2.26 15.25 -0.64
CA PRO A 214 -1.16 14.49 -0.05
C PRO A 214 0.17 14.79 -0.75
N MET A 215 1.21 14.95 0.05
CA MET A 215 2.59 15.03 -0.40
C MET A 215 3.43 13.98 0.33
N THR A 216 4.41 13.43 -0.36
CA THR A 216 5.28 12.39 0.19
C THR A 216 6.72 12.90 0.27
N ILE A 217 7.38 12.57 1.38
CA ILE A 217 8.83 12.74 1.54
C ILE A 217 9.50 11.44 1.95
N VAL A 218 10.79 11.34 1.66
CA VAL A 218 11.67 10.26 2.17
C VAL A 218 12.71 10.89 3.08
N SER A 219 12.65 10.59 4.36
CA SER A 219 13.56 11.15 5.38
C SER A 219 14.69 10.21 5.77
N SER A 220 14.59 8.93 5.36
CA SER A 220 15.63 7.93 5.60
C SER A 220 15.62 6.86 4.52
N ARG A 221 16.74 6.14 4.36
CA ARG A 221 16.87 5.01 3.44
C ARG A 221 17.43 3.81 4.18
N GLY A 222 16.91 2.62 3.85
CA GLY A 222 17.31 1.35 4.44
C GLY A 222 16.65 1.06 5.78
N CYS A 223 16.86 -0.15 6.27
CA CYS A 223 16.27 -0.64 7.52
C CYS A 223 17.29 -1.48 8.30
N PRO A 224 17.47 -1.28 9.62
CA PRO A 224 18.45 -2.03 10.42
C PRO A 224 17.99 -3.47 10.72
N TYR A 225 16.72 -3.81 10.49
CA TYR A 225 16.17 -5.13 10.74
C TYR A 225 16.35 -6.08 9.56
N SER A 226 16.26 -7.39 9.80
CA SER A 226 16.48 -8.45 8.82
C SER A 226 15.37 -9.50 8.88
N CYS A 227 14.11 -9.04 8.76
CA CYS A 227 12.96 -9.93 8.71
C CYS A 227 13.05 -10.86 7.50
N THR A 228 12.70 -12.15 7.67
CA THR A 228 12.93 -13.18 6.64
C THR A 228 12.11 -12.99 5.38
N PHE A 229 10.95 -12.35 5.49
CA PHE A 229 10.05 -12.05 4.37
C PHE A 229 10.38 -10.74 3.64
N CYS A 230 11.22 -9.88 4.25
CA CYS A 230 11.57 -8.58 3.72
C CYS A 230 12.78 -8.66 2.78
N ILE A 231 12.85 -7.72 1.83
CA ILE A 231 13.98 -7.55 0.91
C ILE A 231 15.28 -7.14 1.62
N HIS A 232 15.19 -6.59 2.84
CA HIS A 232 16.33 -6.20 3.68
C HIS A 232 16.89 -7.40 4.45
N LYS A 233 17.29 -8.46 3.76
CA LYS A 233 17.94 -9.60 4.39
C LYS A 233 19.31 -9.21 4.99
N LYS A 234 19.78 -10.01 5.96
CA LYS A 234 20.98 -9.73 6.77
C LYS A 234 22.22 -9.34 5.95
N ASP A 235 22.41 -9.95 4.81
CA ASP A 235 23.61 -9.77 3.97
C ASP A 235 23.34 -8.77 2.82
N SER A 236 22.21 -8.06 2.83
CA SER A 236 21.89 -7.07 1.82
C SER A 236 22.76 -5.82 1.98
N LYS A 237 23.49 -5.48 0.93
CA LYS A 237 24.32 -4.26 0.87
C LYS A 237 23.47 -2.98 0.89
N TYR A 238 22.17 -3.09 0.58
CA TYR A 238 21.20 -1.98 0.59
C TYR A 238 20.61 -1.71 1.97
N ARG A 239 20.95 -2.48 2.98
CA ARG A 239 20.34 -2.45 4.31
C ARG A 239 20.80 -1.32 5.21
N LYS A 240 21.94 -0.70 4.93
CA LYS A 240 22.50 0.34 5.80
C LYS A 240 21.49 1.47 6.01
N TYR A 241 21.00 1.60 7.24
CA TYR A 241 20.11 2.69 7.60
C TYR A 241 20.88 4.01 7.60
N ARG A 242 20.33 5.02 6.92
CA ARG A 242 20.85 6.39 6.88
C ARG A 242 19.65 7.33 6.94
N SER A 243 19.74 8.33 7.80
CA SER A 243 18.68 9.33 7.97
C SER A 243 19.20 10.72 7.67
N ARG A 244 18.34 11.54 7.12
CA ARG A 244 18.56 12.97 6.90
C ARG A 244 18.53 13.71 8.23
N SER A 245 19.19 14.87 8.31
CA SER A 245 19.03 15.79 9.42
C SER A 245 17.60 16.35 9.47
N ILE A 246 17.16 16.78 10.64
CA ILE A 246 15.82 17.37 10.78
C ILE A 246 15.78 18.69 10.00
N GLU A 247 16.83 19.48 10.01
CA GLU A 247 16.95 20.73 9.26
C GLU A 247 16.75 20.52 7.77
N ASN A 248 17.39 19.50 7.19
CA ASN A 248 17.26 19.19 5.76
C ASN A 248 15.84 18.73 5.41
N ILE A 249 15.18 17.94 6.28
CA ILE A 249 13.79 17.53 6.12
C ILE A 249 12.85 18.74 6.17
N MET A 250 13.04 19.64 7.14
CA MET A 250 12.20 20.83 7.30
C MET A 250 12.34 21.80 6.13
N GLN A 251 13.53 21.89 5.53
CA GLN A 251 13.73 22.68 4.32
C GLN A 251 12.93 22.11 3.14
N GLU A 252 12.98 20.79 2.90
CA GLU A 252 12.17 20.16 1.84
C GLU A 252 10.67 20.34 2.08
N ILE A 253 10.21 20.12 3.32
CA ILE A 253 8.80 20.34 3.67
C ILE A 253 8.38 21.78 3.33
N LYS A 254 9.22 22.76 3.64
CA LYS A 254 8.94 24.17 3.34
C LYS A 254 8.81 24.39 1.83
N GLU A 255 9.76 23.92 1.04
CA GLU A 255 9.75 24.09 -0.43
C GLU A 255 8.51 23.41 -1.05
N LEU A 256 8.16 22.20 -0.58
CA LEU A 256 6.98 21.48 -1.04
C LEU A 256 5.67 22.16 -0.61
N TYR A 257 5.62 22.69 0.63
CA TYR A 257 4.43 23.37 1.13
C TYR A 257 4.18 24.69 0.37
N ASP A 258 5.22 25.48 0.18
CA ASP A 258 5.14 26.73 -0.57
C ASP A 258 4.69 26.51 -2.03
N LYS A 259 5.12 25.39 -2.63
CA LYS A 259 4.84 25.07 -4.02
C LYS A 259 3.49 24.38 -4.25
N TYR A 260 3.16 23.40 -3.43
CA TYR A 260 2.02 22.49 -3.68
C TYR A 260 0.83 22.69 -2.74
N HIS A 261 1.00 23.49 -1.68
CA HIS A 261 -0.03 23.74 -0.66
C HIS A 261 -0.68 22.43 -0.19
N PHE A 262 0.15 21.43 0.10
CA PHE A 262 -0.34 20.16 0.59
C PHE A 262 -0.91 20.29 2.01
N ASN A 263 -1.83 19.40 2.37
CA ASN A 263 -2.44 19.38 3.70
C ASN A 263 -2.35 18.00 4.38
N ILE A 264 -1.68 17.05 3.73
CA ILE A 264 -1.35 15.74 4.28
C ILE A 264 0.10 15.43 3.89
N LEU A 265 0.97 15.24 4.88
CA LEU A 265 2.35 14.83 4.67
C LEU A 265 2.52 13.35 4.99
N ILE A 266 3.07 12.61 4.04
CA ILE A 266 3.34 11.17 4.18
C ILE A 266 4.85 10.99 4.25
N ILE A 267 5.36 10.52 5.38
CA ILE A 267 6.75 10.11 5.50
C ILE A 267 6.84 8.66 5.04
N LEU A 268 7.29 8.46 3.79
CA LEU A 268 7.32 7.17 3.10
C LEU A 268 8.65 6.45 3.33
N ASP A 269 9.12 6.44 4.54
CA ASP A 269 10.31 5.71 4.94
C ASP A 269 9.98 4.23 5.17
N GLU A 270 10.93 3.35 4.90
CA GLU A 270 10.83 1.98 5.38
C GLU A 270 10.80 1.93 6.92
N LEU A 271 11.48 2.89 7.54
CA LEU A 271 11.52 3.08 8.99
C LEU A 271 11.90 4.52 9.32
N PHE A 272 10.91 5.39 9.56
CA PHE A 272 11.15 6.79 9.93
C PHE A 272 11.81 6.91 11.32
N VAL A 273 11.27 6.20 12.30
CA VAL A 273 11.70 6.30 13.70
C VAL A 273 12.45 5.05 14.11
N VAL A 274 13.75 5.20 14.37
CA VAL A 274 14.61 4.14 14.95
C VAL A 274 14.67 4.27 16.48
N ASN A 275 14.47 5.48 17.00
CA ASN A 275 14.36 5.80 18.42
C ASN A 275 13.39 6.97 18.63
N LYS A 276 12.94 7.16 19.87
CA LYS A 276 11.97 8.21 20.21
C LYS A 276 12.55 9.62 20.16
N GLU A 277 13.85 9.78 20.35
CA GLU A 277 14.56 11.06 20.33
C GLU A 277 14.41 11.74 18.98
N ARG A 278 14.63 11.02 17.87
CA ARG A 278 14.43 11.52 16.52
C ARG A 278 12.98 11.99 16.27
N LEU A 279 12.01 11.24 16.79
CA LEU A 279 10.60 11.65 16.67
C LEU A 279 10.34 12.94 17.44
N ARG A 280 10.90 13.08 18.64
CA ARG A 280 10.76 14.30 19.46
C ARG A 280 11.36 15.52 18.76
N GLU A 281 12.58 15.40 18.24
CA GLU A 281 13.27 16.46 17.49
C GLU A 281 12.43 16.91 16.28
N PHE A 282 11.94 15.97 15.50
CA PHE A 282 11.07 16.27 14.36
C PHE A 282 9.77 16.96 14.78
N CYS A 283 9.11 16.48 15.84
CA CYS A 283 7.88 17.08 16.35
C CYS A 283 8.10 18.52 16.84
N LEU A 284 9.20 18.78 17.54
CA LEU A 284 9.54 20.12 18.01
C LEU A 284 9.76 21.07 16.83
N ALA A 285 10.51 20.64 15.82
CA ALA A 285 10.74 21.42 14.61
C ALA A 285 9.44 21.71 13.84
N LEU A 286 8.52 20.74 13.76
CA LEU A 286 7.21 20.93 13.14
C LEU A 286 6.34 21.91 13.91
N ILE A 287 6.27 21.80 15.25
CA ILE A 287 5.50 22.74 16.10
C ILE A 287 6.00 24.17 15.91
N ASP A 288 7.33 24.37 15.91
CA ASP A 288 7.93 25.68 15.66
C ASP A 288 7.56 26.20 14.26
N ALA A 289 7.66 25.36 13.23
CA ALA A 289 7.33 25.72 11.86
C ALA A 289 5.83 26.04 11.67
N HIS A 290 4.92 25.27 12.28
CA HIS A 290 3.49 25.58 12.28
C HIS A 290 3.21 26.97 12.87
N ASN A 291 3.85 27.29 14.01
CA ASN A 291 3.69 28.59 14.65
C ASN A 291 4.30 29.74 13.82
N LYS A 292 5.46 29.52 13.21
CA LYS A 292 6.22 30.51 12.48
C LYS A 292 5.69 30.80 11.08
N PHE A 293 5.28 29.78 10.36
CA PHE A 293 4.88 29.85 8.94
C PHE A 293 3.38 29.70 8.71
N GLY A 294 2.60 29.39 9.76
CA GLY A 294 1.16 29.16 9.64
C GLY A 294 0.82 27.88 8.84
N TRP A 295 1.68 26.87 8.86
CA TRP A 295 1.40 25.63 8.16
C TRP A 295 0.18 24.92 8.74
N ASP A 296 -0.62 24.31 7.88
CA ASP A 296 -1.82 23.55 8.26
C ASP A 296 -1.88 22.24 7.49
N PHE A 297 -1.20 21.23 8.00
CA PHE A 297 -1.24 19.87 7.46
C PHE A 297 -1.17 18.82 8.57
N ASP A 298 -1.79 17.69 8.29
CA ASP A 298 -1.63 16.47 9.07
C ASP A 298 -0.48 15.63 8.51
N TRP A 299 0.10 14.75 9.32
CA TRP A 299 1.15 13.87 8.84
C TRP A 299 1.05 12.45 9.39
N ILE A 300 1.66 11.51 8.66
CA ILE A 300 1.71 10.10 9.00
C ILE A 300 3.12 9.54 8.86
N PHE A 301 3.42 8.47 9.60
CA PHE A 301 4.70 7.80 9.53
C PHE A 301 4.60 6.29 9.82
N GLN A 302 5.64 5.57 9.42
CA GLN A 302 5.83 4.16 9.75
C GLN A 302 7.00 3.98 10.70
N THR A 303 6.84 3.07 11.67
CA THR A 303 7.88 2.78 12.65
C THR A 303 7.87 1.31 13.08
N HIS A 304 8.85 0.95 13.92
CA HIS A 304 8.98 -0.38 14.49
C HIS A 304 8.75 -0.34 16.01
N PRO A 305 8.14 -1.34 16.62
CA PRO A 305 7.87 -1.37 18.07
C PRO A 305 9.08 -1.14 18.96
N ASN A 306 10.27 -1.52 18.48
CA ASN A 306 11.53 -1.32 19.20
C ASN A 306 12.00 0.14 19.26
N ALA A 307 11.34 1.06 18.55
CA ALA A 307 11.58 2.50 18.74
C ALA A 307 11.15 2.98 20.12
N SER A 308 10.42 2.13 20.87
CA SER A 308 10.03 2.36 22.28
C SER A 308 9.32 3.69 22.48
N ILE A 309 8.42 4.05 21.55
CA ILE A 309 7.68 5.31 21.59
C ILE A 309 6.70 5.25 22.78
N ASP A 310 6.83 6.20 23.68
CA ASP A 310 6.02 6.33 24.88
C ASP A 310 4.83 7.30 24.68
N TYR A 311 3.99 7.40 25.72
CA TYR A 311 2.82 8.27 25.71
C TYR A 311 3.18 9.73 25.44
N GLU A 312 4.20 10.27 26.13
CA GLU A 312 4.60 11.66 26.03
C GLU A 312 5.09 12.01 24.61
N THR A 313 5.84 11.10 24.00
CA THR A 313 6.34 11.27 22.63
C THR A 313 5.21 11.23 21.61
N LEU A 314 4.23 10.34 21.76
CA LEU A 314 3.05 10.30 20.88
C LEU A 314 2.11 11.49 21.13
N GLU A 315 1.98 11.98 22.36
CA GLU A 315 1.24 13.21 22.65
C GLU A 315 1.88 14.41 21.95
N MET A 316 3.21 14.51 21.98
CA MET A 316 3.94 15.53 21.23
C MET A 316 3.73 15.39 19.73
N ALA A 317 3.78 14.18 19.18
CA ALA A 317 3.49 13.94 17.77
C ALA A 317 2.08 14.39 17.39
N LYS A 318 1.08 14.15 18.24
CA LYS A 318 -0.28 14.64 18.03
C LYS A 318 -0.33 16.18 18.01
N LYS A 319 0.34 16.85 18.95
CA LYS A 319 0.45 18.31 18.97
C LYS A 319 1.13 18.87 17.71
N ALA A 320 2.04 18.10 17.13
CA ALA A 320 2.71 18.42 15.87
C ALA A 320 1.88 18.08 14.61
N GLY A 321 0.61 17.66 14.75
CA GLY A 321 -0.27 17.32 13.62
C GLY A 321 -0.23 15.86 13.16
N CYS A 322 0.41 14.96 13.91
CA CYS A 322 0.35 13.52 13.59
C CYS A 322 -1.06 12.99 13.78
N TYR A 323 -1.68 12.48 12.70
CA TYR A 323 -3.02 11.91 12.79
C TYR A 323 -3.02 10.38 12.80
N CYS A 324 -1.97 9.73 12.30
CA CYS A 324 -1.81 8.27 12.45
C CYS A 324 -0.35 7.82 12.32
N PHE A 325 -0.08 6.61 12.80
CA PHE A 325 1.18 5.92 12.56
C PHE A 325 0.94 4.42 12.33
N THR A 326 1.93 3.76 11.73
CA THR A 326 1.82 2.38 11.28
C THR A 326 2.88 1.50 11.95
N TYR A 327 2.46 0.32 12.40
CA TYR A 327 3.36 -0.78 12.75
C TYR A 327 3.14 -1.98 11.84
N GLY A 328 4.22 -2.58 11.36
CA GLY A 328 4.21 -3.95 10.92
C GLY A 328 4.11 -4.87 12.14
N ILE A 329 2.92 -5.31 12.51
CA ILE A 329 2.73 -6.29 13.59
C ILE A 329 3.12 -7.68 13.09
N GLU A 330 2.75 -8.01 11.88
CA GLU A 330 2.92 -9.24 11.11
C GLU A 330 2.21 -10.44 11.75
N SER A 331 2.46 -10.72 13.02
CA SER A 331 1.81 -11.76 13.81
C SER A 331 1.77 -11.39 15.29
N ALA A 332 0.78 -11.87 16.01
CA ALA A 332 0.75 -11.79 17.46
C ALA A 332 1.20 -13.11 18.14
N SER A 333 1.70 -14.06 17.38
CA SER A 333 2.33 -15.27 17.90
C SER A 333 3.83 -15.06 18.11
N PRO A 334 4.37 -15.19 19.33
CA PRO A 334 5.81 -15.13 19.57
C PRO A 334 6.61 -16.12 18.72
N ARG A 335 6.06 -17.30 18.48
CA ARG A 335 6.68 -18.34 17.66
C ARG A 335 6.83 -17.89 16.20
N VAL A 336 5.78 -17.31 15.61
CA VAL A 336 5.81 -16.81 14.24
C VAL A 336 6.73 -15.60 14.12
N LEU A 337 6.68 -14.66 15.07
CA LEU A 337 7.57 -13.50 15.10
C LEU A 337 9.05 -13.92 15.16
N ALA A 338 9.38 -14.94 15.97
CA ALA A 338 10.73 -15.48 16.02
C ALA A 338 11.16 -16.11 14.69
N SER A 339 10.29 -16.88 14.03
CA SER A 339 10.52 -17.45 12.69
C SER A 339 10.76 -16.38 11.63
N MET A 340 9.97 -15.31 11.67
CA MET A 340 10.10 -14.15 10.80
C MET A 340 11.35 -13.28 11.12
N ASN A 341 12.12 -13.62 12.16
CA ASN A 341 13.19 -12.79 12.71
C ASN A 341 12.74 -11.35 13.05
N LYS A 342 11.46 -11.19 13.38
CA LYS A 342 10.87 -9.93 13.80
C LYS A 342 11.18 -9.73 15.28
N LYS A 343 12.03 -8.77 15.60
CA LYS A 343 12.53 -8.51 16.97
C LYS A 343 11.51 -7.70 17.79
N SER A 344 10.27 -8.20 17.91
CA SER A 344 9.19 -7.52 18.63
C SER A 344 8.31 -8.51 19.39
N LYS A 345 7.51 -8.00 20.34
CA LYS A 345 6.64 -8.78 21.21
C LYS A 345 5.18 -8.29 21.12
N PRO A 346 4.17 -9.16 21.23
CA PRO A 346 2.75 -8.77 21.20
C PRO A 346 2.38 -7.69 22.22
N SER A 347 3.01 -7.70 23.40
CA SER A 347 2.78 -6.68 24.44
C SER A 347 3.15 -5.26 23.99
N GLN A 348 4.21 -5.11 23.18
CA GLN A 348 4.61 -3.80 22.63
C GLN A 348 3.55 -3.25 21.68
N PHE A 349 2.94 -4.13 20.88
CA PHE A 349 1.84 -3.75 19.99
C PHE A 349 0.61 -3.32 20.78
N ALA A 350 0.22 -4.11 21.80
CA ALA A 350 -0.93 -3.79 22.66
C ALA A 350 -0.74 -2.43 23.36
N THR A 351 0.46 -2.17 23.87
CA THR A 351 0.80 -0.89 24.50
C THR A 351 0.65 0.27 23.51
N ALA A 352 1.23 0.14 22.30
CA ALA A 352 1.16 1.19 21.28
C ALA A 352 -0.29 1.48 20.84
N ILE A 353 -1.10 0.43 20.64
CA ILE A 353 -2.52 0.57 20.28
C ILE A 353 -3.29 1.28 21.41
N ASN A 354 -3.05 0.90 22.68
CA ASN A 354 -3.71 1.53 23.81
C ASN A 354 -3.36 3.02 23.94
N ILE A 355 -2.08 3.38 23.77
CA ILE A 355 -1.64 4.78 23.77
C ILE A 355 -2.30 5.55 22.62
N ALA A 356 -2.27 5.01 21.41
CA ALA A 356 -2.91 5.62 20.25
C ALA A 356 -4.41 5.87 20.48
N ASN A 357 -5.13 4.88 21.01
CA ASN A 357 -6.54 4.98 21.32
C ASN A 357 -6.83 6.04 22.41
N THR A 358 -5.98 6.14 23.43
CA THR A 358 -6.11 7.14 24.51
C THR A 358 -5.90 8.55 23.98
N LEU A 359 -4.91 8.73 23.14
CA LEU A 359 -4.58 10.02 22.52
C LEU A 359 -5.51 10.39 21.37
N GLY A 360 -6.28 9.44 20.82
CA GLY A 360 -7.07 9.65 19.60
C GLY A 360 -6.19 9.85 18.36
N ILE A 361 -5.06 9.16 18.28
CA ILE A 361 -4.21 9.06 17.09
C ILE A 361 -4.61 7.78 16.35
N GLY A 362 -4.70 7.85 15.01
CA GLY A 362 -4.94 6.68 14.18
C GLY A 362 -3.78 5.68 14.29
N PHE A 363 -4.12 4.40 14.24
CA PHE A 363 -3.15 3.31 14.23
C PHE A 363 -3.45 2.35 13.08
N TYR A 364 -2.44 2.06 12.26
CA TYR A 364 -2.53 1.05 11.21
C TYR A 364 -1.70 -0.16 11.57
N ALA A 365 -2.37 -1.32 11.59
CA ALA A 365 -1.75 -2.60 11.89
C ALA A 365 -1.70 -3.48 10.65
N ASN A 366 -0.50 -3.93 10.29
CA ASN A 366 -0.31 -4.88 9.19
C ASN A 366 -0.06 -6.28 9.76
N PHE A 367 -0.77 -7.28 9.21
CA PHE A 367 -0.62 -8.69 9.55
C PHE A 367 -0.27 -9.50 8.30
N ILE A 368 0.63 -10.45 8.45
CA ILE A 368 1.07 -11.37 7.40
C ILE A 368 0.87 -12.80 7.88
N PHE A 369 0.12 -13.60 7.12
CA PHE A 369 -0.11 -15.01 7.38
C PHE A 369 0.63 -15.88 6.36
N GLY A 370 1.02 -17.09 6.77
CA GLY A 370 1.65 -18.08 5.90
C GLY A 370 3.11 -18.37 6.19
N ASP A 371 3.66 -17.89 7.32
CA ASP A 371 5.01 -18.23 7.73
C ASP A 371 5.18 -19.73 7.99
N VAL A 372 6.39 -20.25 7.77
CA VAL A 372 6.71 -21.69 7.92
C VAL A 372 6.46 -22.24 9.32
N ALA A 373 6.46 -21.39 10.35
CA ALA A 373 6.19 -21.76 11.74
C ALA A 373 4.70 -21.65 12.12
N GLU A 374 3.85 -21.20 11.18
CA GLU A 374 2.43 -21.01 11.45
C GLU A 374 1.70 -22.36 11.60
N THR A 375 0.84 -22.43 12.61
CA THR A 375 -0.06 -23.54 12.94
C THR A 375 -1.45 -23.00 13.23
N GLU A 376 -2.44 -23.86 13.42
CA GLU A 376 -3.79 -23.41 13.81
C GLU A 376 -3.76 -22.64 15.13
N GLU A 377 -2.91 -23.04 16.09
CA GLU A 377 -2.75 -22.35 17.39
C GLU A 377 -2.20 -20.92 17.20
N THR A 378 -1.16 -20.75 16.36
CA THR A 378 -0.55 -19.44 16.14
C THR A 378 -1.45 -18.51 15.32
N ILE A 379 -2.26 -19.04 14.41
CA ILE A 379 -3.32 -18.29 13.74
C ILE A 379 -4.34 -17.81 14.78
N HIS A 380 -4.72 -18.70 15.67
CA HIS A 380 -5.67 -18.36 16.73
C HIS A 380 -5.12 -17.30 17.70
N GLU A 381 -3.83 -17.38 18.09
CA GLU A 381 -3.18 -16.35 18.90
C GLU A 381 -3.26 -14.97 18.22
N THR A 382 -2.97 -14.92 16.91
CA THR A 382 -3.04 -13.67 16.13
C THR A 382 -4.47 -13.16 15.99
N MET A 383 -5.44 -14.05 15.77
CA MET A 383 -6.86 -13.67 15.67
C MET A 383 -7.44 -13.21 17.00
N SER A 384 -6.99 -13.81 18.12
CA SER A 384 -7.37 -13.39 19.46
C SER A 384 -6.83 -11.99 19.78
N PHE A 385 -5.58 -11.72 19.45
CA PHE A 385 -4.99 -10.39 19.55
C PHE A 385 -5.79 -9.37 18.74
N PHE A 386 -6.11 -9.73 17.50
CA PHE A 386 -6.92 -8.89 16.62
C PHE A 386 -8.27 -8.55 17.26
N SER A 387 -9.01 -9.54 17.77
CA SER A 387 -10.32 -9.31 18.40
C SER A 387 -10.24 -8.52 19.70
N GLN A 388 -9.12 -8.58 20.40
CA GLN A 388 -8.92 -7.89 21.66
C GLN A 388 -8.48 -6.43 21.50
N TYR A 389 -7.57 -6.15 20.56
CA TYR A 389 -6.91 -4.84 20.46
C TYR A 389 -7.20 -4.07 19.16
N CYS A 390 -7.61 -4.76 18.09
CA CYS A 390 -7.64 -4.16 16.76
C CYS A 390 -9.05 -3.85 16.22
N LEU A 391 -10.09 -3.93 17.04
CA LEU A 391 -11.47 -3.75 16.57
C LEU A 391 -11.77 -2.33 16.06
N ASP A 392 -11.17 -1.33 16.68
CA ASP A 392 -11.42 0.08 16.40
C ASP A 392 -10.29 0.76 15.61
N ILE A 393 -9.31 -0.01 15.12
CA ILE A 393 -8.18 0.50 14.34
C ILE A 393 -8.22 0.00 12.90
N HIS A 394 -7.47 0.66 12.02
CA HIS A 394 -7.29 0.17 10.66
C HIS A 394 -6.35 -1.03 10.64
N ILE A 395 -6.75 -2.09 9.93
CA ILE A 395 -5.91 -3.27 9.75
C ILE A 395 -5.79 -3.63 8.27
N SER A 396 -4.62 -4.11 7.90
CA SER A 396 -4.34 -4.74 6.62
C SER A 396 -3.86 -6.15 6.85
N ILE A 397 -4.44 -7.11 6.15
CA ILE A 397 -4.04 -8.52 6.22
C ILE A 397 -3.61 -8.99 4.85
N ALA A 398 -2.44 -9.61 4.80
CA ALA A 398 -1.88 -10.19 3.59
C ALA A 398 -1.43 -11.63 3.83
N ALA A 399 -1.44 -12.43 2.78
CA ALA A 399 -0.67 -13.67 2.75
C ALA A 399 0.80 -13.33 2.50
N ILE A 400 1.69 -14.13 3.06
CA ILE A 400 3.13 -13.98 2.86
C ILE A 400 3.47 -14.12 1.37
N SER A 401 4.28 -13.22 0.88
CA SER A 401 4.75 -13.24 -0.51
C SER A 401 6.27 -13.29 -0.54
N PRO A 402 6.87 -14.29 -1.20
CA PRO A 402 8.32 -14.41 -1.31
C PRO A 402 8.88 -13.42 -2.33
N TYR A 403 9.07 -12.16 -1.94
CA TYR A 403 9.65 -11.14 -2.83
C TYR A 403 11.10 -11.43 -3.16
N PRO A 404 11.53 -11.26 -4.43
CA PRO A 404 12.93 -11.35 -4.82
C PRO A 404 13.82 -10.50 -3.91
N GLY A 405 14.95 -11.05 -3.47
CA GLY A 405 15.83 -10.43 -2.47
C GLY A 405 15.56 -10.81 -1.02
N SER A 406 14.38 -11.36 -0.71
CA SER A 406 14.11 -11.87 0.63
C SER A 406 14.70 -13.27 0.84
N LYS A 407 15.01 -13.60 2.11
CA LYS A 407 15.40 -14.97 2.47
C LYS A 407 14.31 -15.98 2.09
N LEU A 408 13.07 -15.57 2.24
CA LEU A 408 11.91 -16.39 1.90
C LEU A 408 11.87 -16.77 0.41
N PHE A 409 12.23 -15.86 -0.48
CA PHE A 409 12.32 -16.13 -1.92
C PHE A 409 13.39 -17.17 -2.23
N ASP A 410 14.59 -17.01 -1.62
CA ASP A 410 15.69 -17.97 -1.78
C ASP A 410 15.27 -19.36 -1.28
N ASP A 411 14.55 -19.44 -0.15
CA ASP A 411 14.04 -20.69 0.39
C ASP A 411 12.97 -21.33 -0.52
N CYS A 412 12.11 -20.54 -1.16
CA CYS A 412 11.12 -21.01 -2.13
C CYS A 412 11.76 -21.60 -3.38
N LEU A 413 12.80 -20.96 -3.90
CA LEU A 413 13.57 -21.48 -5.05
C LEU A 413 14.23 -22.83 -4.69
N LYS A 414 14.93 -22.89 -3.55
CA LYS A 414 15.60 -24.10 -3.08
C LYS A 414 14.66 -25.29 -2.85
N LYS A 415 13.43 -25.00 -2.40
CA LYS A 415 12.39 -26.01 -2.15
C LYS A 415 11.57 -26.36 -3.41
N GLY A 416 11.84 -25.74 -4.55
CA GLY A 416 11.09 -25.94 -5.78
C GLY A 416 9.66 -25.40 -5.76
N LEU A 417 9.29 -24.57 -4.78
CA LEU A 417 7.98 -23.92 -4.71
C LEU A 417 7.83 -22.85 -5.80
N ILE A 418 8.94 -22.26 -6.22
CA ILE A 418 9.07 -21.41 -7.40
C ILE A 418 9.95 -22.19 -8.38
N SER A 419 9.31 -22.94 -9.29
CA SER A 419 10.00 -23.74 -10.31
C SER A 419 10.29 -22.98 -11.60
N ASP A 420 9.50 -21.93 -11.87
CA ASP A 420 9.61 -21.08 -13.05
C ASP A 420 9.62 -19.60 -12.61
N LYS A 421 10.81 -18.98 -12.61
CA LYS A 421 11.00 -17.57 -12.23
C LYS A 421 10.24 -16.63 -13.15
N MET A 422 10.18 -16.90 -14.46
CA MET A 422 9.46 -16.06 -15.42
C MET A 422 7.97 -16.02 -15.10
N LYS A 423 7.37 -17.18 -14.89
CA LYS A 423 5.96 -17.29 -14.51
C LYS A 423 5.71 -16.63 -13.15
N TYR A 424 6.67 -16.79 -12.21
CA TYR A 424 6.57 -16.17 -10.90
C TYR A 424 6.52 -14.63 -11.01
N TYR A 425 7.49 -14.00 -11.69
CA TYR A 425 7.52 -12.54 -11.86
C TYR A 425 6.28 -12.00 -12.58
N LYS A 426 5.80 -12.72 -13.61
CA LYS A 426 4.60 -12.31 -14.36
C LYS A 426 3.33 -12.25 -13.51
N TYR A 427 3.24 -13.07 -12.46
CA TYR A 427 2.04 -13.22 -11.64
C TYR A 427 2.29 -13.03 -10.14
N ILE A 428 3.35 -12.35 -9.76
CA ILE A 428 3.80 -12.19 -8.36
C ILE A 428 2.72 -11.62 -7.44
N ASP A 429 1.90 -10.70 -7.94
CA ASP A 429 0.79 -10.06 -7.23
C ASP A 429 -0.50 -10.90 -7.15
N LYS A 430 -0.53 -12.04 -7.86
CA LYS A 430 -1.69 -12.94 -7.93
C LYS A 430 -1.46 -14.28 -7.24
N GLN A 431 -0.25 -14.54 -6.78
CA GLN A 431 0.12 -15.81 -6.18
C GLN A 431 0.06 -15.73 -4.66
N ILE A 432 -0.66 -16.66 -4.07
CA ILE A 432 -0.70 -16.87 -2.62
C ILE A 432 0.01 -18.16 -2.31
N PHE A 433 1.05 -18.09 -1.49
CA PHE A 433 1.86 -19.24 -1.08
C PHE A 433 1.49 -19.68 0.32
N ASN A 434 1.17 -20.94 0.46
CA ASN A 434 1.08 -21.59 1.76
C ASN A 434 2.47 -22.16 2.11
N MET A 435 3.23 -21.44 2.93
CA MET A 435 4.55 -21.86 3.40
C MET A 435 4.47 -22.72 4.66
N THR A 436 3.27 -22.85 5.25
CA THR A 436 3.03 -23.59 6.49
C THR A 436 3.05 -25.11 6.26
N LYS A 437 3.04 -25.87 7.33
CA LYS A 437 2.81 -27.33 7.28
C LYS A 437 1.32 -27.69 7.22
N LEU A 438 0.43 -26.72 7.30
CA LEU A 438 -1.00 -26.96 7.22
C LEU A 438 -1.41 -27.29 5.78
N PRO A 439 -2.28 -28.29 5.57
CA PRO A 439 -2.86 -28.52 4.24
C PRO A 439 -3.60 -27.27 3.73
N ASN A 440 -3.56 -27.01 2.43
CA ASN A 440 -4.25 -25.88 1.80
C ASN A 440 -5.73 -25.79 2.19
N ARG A 441 -6.43 -26.94 2.31
CA ARG A 441 -7.83 -27.02 2.75
C ARG A 441 -8.08 -26.54 4.19
N VAL A 442 -7.02 -26.38 4.99
CA VAL A 442 -7.10 -25.86 6.36
C VAL A 442 -6.62 -24.42 6.40
N TRP A 443 -5.50 -24.11 5.74
CA TRP A 443 -4.87 -22.81 5.81
C TRP A 443 -5.61 -21.73 5.01
N PHE A 444 -5.97 -21.98 3.73
CA PHE A 444 -6.66 -20.99 2.90
C PHE A 444 -7.96 -20.46 3.50
N PRO A 445 -8.83 -21.31 4.09
CA PRO A 445 -9.99 -20.81 4.81
C PRO A 445 -9.69 -19.76 5.86
N TRP A 446 -8.69 -19.99 6.72
CA TRP A 446 -8.31 -19.05 7.75
C TRP A 446 -7.84 -17.71 7.17
N ILE A 447 -7.02 -17.75 6.13
CA ILE A 447 -6.50 -16.55 5.50
C ILE A 447 -7.59 -15.76 4.79
N TYR A 448 -8.44 -16.43 4.04
CA TYR A 448 -9.60 -15.80 3.41
C TYR A 448 -10.47 -15.09 4.43
N LEU A 449 -10.74 -15.76 5.53
CA LEU A 449 -11.55 -15.21 6.61
C LEU A 449 -10.89 -14.00 7.25
N ALA A 450 -9.59 -14.07 7.55
CA ALA A 450 -8.84 -12.96 8.12
C ALA A 450 -8.80 -11.75 7.18
N MET A 451 -8.44 -11.97 5.90
CA MET A 451 -8.41 -10.92 4.87
C MET A 451 -9.78 -10.28 4.67
N TYR A 452 -10.82 -11.11 4.70
CA TYR A 452 -12.19 -10.66 4.53
C TYR A 452 -12.63 -9.75 5.69
N LEU A 453 -12.40 -10.17 6.92
CA LEU A 453 -12.73 -9.40 8.11
C LEU A 453 -12.00 -8.05 8.16
N SER A 454 -10.72 -8.04 7.77
CA SER A 454 -9.95 -6.81 7.69
C SER A 454 -10.57 -5.82 6.70
N LYS A 455 -11.01 -6.32 5.56
CA LYS A 455 -11.52 -5.50 4.45
C LYS A 455 -12.88 -4.87 4.77
N TYR A 456 -13.75 -5.61 5.41
CA TYR A 456 -15.14 -5.17 5.63
C TYR A 456 -15.43 -4.67 7.04
N CYS A 457 -14.44 -4.69 7.95
CA CYS A 457 -14.53 -4.04 9.27
C CYS A 457 -15.81 -4.29 10.03
N GLN A 458 -16.27 -5.50 10.00
CA GLN A 458 -17.57 -5.86 10.58
C GLN A 458 -17.61 -5.76 12.12
N PHE A 459 -16.47 -5.50 12.73
CA PHE A 459 -16.37 -5.29 14.18
C PHE A 459 -16.45 -3.82 14.60
N ALA A 460 -16.28 -2.88 13.67
CA ALA A 460 -16.40 -1.47 14.00
C ALA A 460 -17.83 -1.14 14.49
N LYS A 461 -17.93 -0.21 15.43
CA LYS A 461 -19.22 0.28 15.88
C LYS A 461 -19.93 0.99 14.74
N SER A 462 -21.24 0.78 14.65
CA SER A 462 -22.08 1.35 13.59
C SER A 462 -22.83 2.57 14.10
N THR A 463 -22.99 3.56 13.23
CA THR A 463 -23.86 4.72 13.43
C THR A 463 -24.70 4.93 12.17
N ASN A 464 -25.75 5.74 12.25
CA ASN A 464 -26.53 6.12 11.09
C ASN A 464 -26.09 7.50 10.60
N ALA A 465 -26.08 7.72 9.31
CA ALA A 465 -25.90 9.04 8.76
C ALA A 465 -27.08 9.93 9.18
N THR A 466 -26.77 11.11 9.68
CA THR A 466 -27.76 12.15 10.05
C THR A 466 -28.14 12.99 8.84
N TYR A 467 -27.27 13.00 7.83
CA TYR A 467 -27.45 13.71 6.57
C TYR A 467 -26.74 12.97 5.43
N CYS A 468 -27.35 12.90 4.26
CA CYS A 468 -26.76 12.31 3.05
C CYS A 468 -27.39 12.92 1.82
N GLU A 469 -26.61 13.64 1.02
CA GLU A 469 -27.04 14.20 -0.28
C GLU A 469 -26.00 13.97 -1.36
N VAL A 470 -26.42 14.08 -2.62
CA VAL A 470 -25.51 14.05 -3.77
C VAL A 470 -24.68 15.33 -3.78
N ASP A 471 -23.36 15.18 -3.88
CA ASP A 471 -22.46 16.31 -4.07
C ASP A 471 -22.47 16.74 -5.53
N THR A 472 -23.31 17.72 -5.86
CA THR A 472 -23.47 18.19 -7.24
C THR A 472 -22.27 18.98 -7.75
N GLU A 473 -21.45 19.54 -6.86
CA GLU A 473 -20.24 20.29 -7.22
C GLU A 473 -19.14 19.38 -7.78
N ASP A 474 -19.09 18.12 -7.33
CA ASP A 474 -18.07 17.13 -7.71
C ASP A 474 -18.64 15.95 -8.53
N SER A 475 -19.88 16.00 -8.97
CA SER A 475 -20.50 14.93 -9.76
C SER A 475 -19.80 14.66 -11.09
N ASN A 476 -19.04 15.63 -11.61
CA ASN A 476 -18.22 15.52 -12.82
C ASN A 476 -16.74 15.18 -12.54
N ASN A 477 -16.39 14.85 -11.30
CA ASN A 477 -15.03 14.43 -10.98
C ASN A 477 -14.64 13.19 -11.81
N ALA A 478 -13.44 13.21 -12.39
CA ALA A 478 -12.95 12.14 -13.27
C ALA A 478 -13.02 10.75 -12.61
N ILE A 479 -12.80 10.66 -11.29
CA ILE A 479 -12.88 9.41 -10.52
C ILE A 479 -14.35 8.93 -10.44
N ALA A 480 -15.28 9.84 -10.20
CA ALA A 480 -16.71 9.52 -10.14
C ALA A 480 -17.20 8.98 -11.47
N LEU A 481 -16.84 9.64 -12.56
CA LEU A 481 -17.20 9.23 -13.94
C LEU A 481 -16.57 7.86 -14.29
N TYR A 482 -15.30 7.65 -13.96
CA TYR A 482 -14.61 6.39 -14.24
C TYR A 482 -15.27 5.18 -13.58
N TYR A 483 -15.57 5.29 -12.28
CA TYR A 483 -16.18 4.19 -11.52
C TYR A 483 -17.70 4.14 -11.68
N LYS A 484 -18.32 5.05 -12.43
CA LYS A 484 -19.78 5.22 -12.51
C LYS A 484 -20.40 5.35 -11.12
N ASN A 485 -19.72 6.06 -10.24
CA ASN A 485 -20.12 6.30 -8.87
C ASN A 485 -20.62 7.73 -8.71
N THR A 486 -21.34 7.98 -7.63
CA THR A 486 -21.84 9.31 -7.27
C THR A 486 -21.13 9.78 -6.01
N MET A 487 -20.68 11.02 -6.01
CA MET A 487 -20.14 11.66 -4.81
C MET A 487 -21.27 12.08 -3.88
N TYR A 488 -21.11 11.81 -2.60
CA TYR A 488 -22.08 12.16 -1.56
C TYR A 488 -21.42 12.98 -0.47
N LYS A 489 -22.14 13.99 0.03
CA LYS A 489 -21.86 14.71 1.28
C LYS A 489 -22.63 14.00 2.39
N ILE A 490 -21.92 13.56 3.45
CA ILE A 490 -22.51 12.71 4.50
C ILE A 490 -22.09 13.26 5.86
N LYS A 491 -23.06 13.38 6.79
CA LYS A 491 -22.80 13.65 8.21
C LYS A 491 -23.21 12.46 9.07
N ALA A 492 -22.42 12.20 10.11
CA ALA A 492 -22.73 11.15 11.07
C ALA A 492 -22.07 11.43 12.42
N ASN A 493 -22.74 11.11 13.52
CA ASN A 493 -22.17 11.21 14.86
C ASN A 493 -21.33 9.96 15.16
N CYS A 494 -20.14 10.18 15.71
CA CYS A 494 -19.27 9.08 16.11
C CYS A 494 -19.86 8.30 17.29
N PRO A 495 -19.98 6.96 17.22
CA PRO A 495 -20.49 6.14 18.34
C PRO A 495 -19.47 5.96 19.48
N HIS A 496 -18.27 6.53 19.38
CA HIS A 496 -17.24 6.48 20.40
C HIS A 496 -17.08 7.78 21.18
N CYS A 497 -17.06 8.93 20.47
CA CYS A 497 -16.84 10.25 21.09
C CYS A 497 -18.02 11.23 20.90
N SER A 498 -19.10 10.79 20.25
CA SER A 498 -20.33 11.55 20.00
C SER A 498 -20.18 12.82 19.15
N GLN A 499 -18.98 13.12 18.65
CA GLN A 499 -18.76 14.26 17.78
C GLN A 499 -19.33 14.03 16.38
N GLU A 500 -19.86 15.09 15.77
CA GLU A 500 -20.32 15.04 14.38
C GLU A 500 -19.12 15.01 13.43
N ASN A 501 -19.20 14.14 12.43
CA ASN A 501 -18.21 13.99 11.38
C ASN A 501 -18.84 14.33 10.03
N TYR A 502 -18.05 14.93 9.17
CA TYR A 502 -18.44 15.27 7.80
C TYR A 502 -17.58 14.51 6.80
N TYR A 503 -18.19 13.75 5.90
CA TYR A 503 -17.52 12.95 4.88
C TYR A 503 -17.99 13.33 3.49
N ARG A 504 -17.05 13.29 2.54
CA ARG A 504 -17.34 13.25 1.11
C ARG A 504 -16.92 11.87 0.61
N GLU A 505 -17.88 11.08 0.18
CA GLU A 505 -17.64 9.67 -0.20
C GLU A 505 -18.17 9.37 -1.58
N LEU A 506 -17.36 8.64 -2.36
CA LEU A 506 -17.73 8.15 -3.66
C LEU A 506 -18.46 6.82 -3.51
N LEU A 507 -19.77 6.84 -3.72
CA LEU A 507 -20.63 5.67 -3.59
C LEU A 507 -21.24 5.32 -4.94
N ARG A 508 -21.61 4.07 -5.15
CA ARG A 508 -22.35 3.67 -6.35
C ARG A 508 -23.69 4.38 -6.42
N SER A 509 -24.12 4.74 -7.63
CA SER A 509 -25.40 5.41 -7.83
C SER A 509 -26.57 4.57 -7.31
N LYS A 510 -27.70 5.24 -6.99
CA LYS A 510 -28.93 4.58 -6.52
C LYS A 510 -29.48 3.52 -7.48
N GLU A 511 -29.17 3.63 -8.77
CA GLU A 511 -29.64 2.72 -9.82
C GLU A 511 -28.92 1.37 -9.80
N GLU A 512 -27.68 1.34 -9.26
CA GLU A 512 -26.99 0.08 -8.96
C GLU A 512 -26.72 0.05 -7.45
N PRO A 513 -27.64 -0.48 -6.65
CA PRO A 513 -27.39 -0.63 -5.21
C PRO A 513 -26.12 -1.43 -5.03
N PHE A 514 -25.31 -1.11 -4.02
CA PHE A 514 -24.05 -1.74 -3.66
C PHE A 514 -24.10 -3.25 -3.88
N VAL A 515 -23.81 -3.69 -5.08
CA VAL A 515 -23.60 -5.10 -5.38
C VAL A 515 -22.11 -5.35 -5.16
N TYR A 516 -21.69 -5.47 -3.90
CA TYR A 516 -20.71 -6.49 -3.67
C TYR A 516 -21.32 -7.74 -4.28
N SER A 517 -20.66 -8.30 -5.28
CA SER A 517 -21.19 -9.33 -6.17
C SER A 517 -22.34 -10.12 -5.53
N LYS A 518 -23.47 -10.24 -6.21
CA LYS A 518 -24.71 -10.90 -5.72
C LYS A 518 -24.52 -12.25 -4.98
N ASN A 519 -23.30 -12.77 -4.97
CA ASN A 519 -22.92 -14.07 -4.43
C ASN A 519 -22.14 -14.03 -3.10
N SER A 520 -21.75 -12.84 -2.56
CA SER A 520 -20.88 -12.78 -1.37
C SER A 520 -21.56 -12.32 -0.07
N ASN A 521 -22.73 -11.73 -0.14
CA ASN A 521 -23.27 -10.92 0.96
C ASN A 521 -23.79 -11.72 2.17
N ILE A 522 -24.37 -12.90 1.95
CA ILE A 522 -24.87 -13.75 3.07
C ILE A 522 -23.73 -14.49 3.75
N PHE A 523 -22.81 -15.01 2.96
CA PHE A 523 -21.61 -15.67 3.47
C PHE A 523 -20.80 -14.74 4.37
N VAL A 524 -20.68 -13.51 3.97
CA VAL A 524 -19.98 -12.45 4.65
C VAL A 524 -20.56 -12.15 6.03
N SER A 525 -21.85 -11.95 6.12
CA SER A 525 -22.50 -11.67 7.40
C SER A 525 -22.47 -12.86 8.34
N PHE A 526 -22.51 -14.06 7.79
CA PHE A 526 -22.45 -15.30 8.54
C PHE A 526 -21.02 -15.66 8.97
N GLU A 527 -20.02 -15.46 8.12
CA GLU A 527 -18.61 -15.65 8.45
C GLU A 527 -18.15 -14.66 9.51
N ALA A 528 -18.55 -13.39 9.42
CA ALA A 528 -18.29 -12.40 10.45
C ALA A 528 -18.97 -12.73 11.79
N PHE A 529 -20.16 -13.29 11.74
CA PHE A 529 -20.86 -13.79 12.90
C PHE A 529 -20.10 -14.93 13.56
N LEU A 530 -19.62 -15.90 12.79
CA LEU A 530 -18.84 -17.02 13.30
C LEU A 530 -17.51 -16.59 13.93
N MET A 531 -16.84 -15.58 13.35
CA MET A 531 -15.60 -15.06 13.91
C MET A 531 -15.83 -14.25 15.19
N ARG A 532 -16.94 -13.56 15.28
CA ARG A 532 -17.34 -12.88 16.51
C ARG A 532 -17.56 -13.89 17.65
N ILE A 533 -18.12 -15.05 17.33
CA ILE A 533 -18.27 -16.17 18.28
C ILE A 533 -16.89 -16.78 18.61
N ALA A 534 -16.05 -17.01 17.62
CA ALA A 534 -14.71 -17.59 17.80
C ALA A 534 -13.77 -16.64 18.55
N GLY A 535 -13.85 -15.34 18.31
CA GLY A 535 -13.00 -14.32 18.94
C GLY A 535 -13.44 -13.93 20.37
N LEU A 536 -14.73 -14.04 20.68
CA LEU A 536 -15.28 -13.62 21.98
C LEU A 536 -15.30 -14.71 23.07
N ASN A 537 -15.10 -15.98 22.72
CA ASN A 537 -15.17 -17.10 23.66
C ASN A 537 -14.04 -18.12 23.47
N ILE A 538 -12.89 -17.83 24.06
CA ILE A 538 -11.73 -18.74 24.12
C ILE A 538 -12.09 -20.09 24.78
N ILE A 539 -13.06 -20.11 25.70
CA ILE A 539 -13.49 -21.30 26.45
C ILE A 539 -14.22 -22.32 25.56
N ARG A 540 -14.77 -21.91 24.42
CA ARG A 540 -15.48 -22.80 23.46
C ARG A 540 -14.66 -23.12 22.21
N TYR A 541 -13.34 -22.99 22.28
CA TYR A 541 -12.38 -23.20 21.19
C TYR A 541 -12.65 -24.47 20.36
N ASN A 542 -12.85 -25.61 20.99
CA ASN A 542 -13.05 -26.88 20.28
C ASN A 542 -14.38 -26.95 19.52
N ILE A 543 -15.43 -26.35 20.04
CA ILE A 543 -16.76 -26.32 19.39
C ILE A 543 -16.72 -25.29 18.24
N SER A 544 -16.11 -24.13 18.43
CA SER A 544 -15.94 -23.13 17.39
C SER A 544 -15.06 -23.63 16.26
N LYS A 545 -13.98 -24.36 16.59
CA LYS A 545 -13.09 -25.03 15.62
C LYS A 545 -13.86 -26.07 14.77
N LEU A 546 -14.74 -26.85 15.39
CA LEU A 546 -15.56 -27.86 14.70
C LEU A 546 -16.64 -27.19 13.83
N MET A 547 -17.28 -26.14 14.31
CA MET A 547 -18.30 -25.38 13.57
C MET A 547 -17.70 -24.64 12.38
N VAL A 548 -16.56 -23.96 12.56
CA VAL A 548 -15.85 -23.26 11.46
C VAL A 548 -15.34 -24.27 10.44
N LYS A 549 -14.75 -25.41 10.86
CA LYS A 549 -14.36 -26.49 9.95
C LYS A 549 -15.56 -27.12 9.24
N GLY A 550 -16.63 -27.42 9.95
CA GLY A 550 -17.85 -28.00 9.41
C GLY A 550 -18.53 -27.09 8.40
N LEU A 551 -18.65 -25.82 8.73
CA LEU A 551 -19.25 -24.82 7.86
C LEU A 551 -18.39 -24.55 6.62
N PHE A 552 -17.07 -24.49 6.77
CA PHE A 552 -16.17 -24.29 5.66
C PHE A 552 -16.13 -25.49 4.71
N LEU A 553 -16.21 -26.71 5.23
CA LEU A 553 -16.39 -27.93 4.43
C LEU A 553 -17.74 -27.93 3.69
N LEU A 554 -18.79 -27.47 4.34
CA LEU A 554 -20.08 -27.17 3.72
C LEU A 554 -19.92 -26.13 2.60
N LEU A 555 -19.27 -25.00 2.83
CA LEU A 555 -19.09 -23.91 1.86
C LEU A 555 -18.26 -24.30 0.63
N ILE A 556 -17.22 -25.12 0.81
CA ILE A 556 -16.42 -25.68 -0.30
C ILE A 556 -17.20 -26.75 -1.07
N SER A 557 -18.04 -27.51 -0.39
CA SER A 557 -18.91 -28.54 -0.99
C SER A 557 -20.07 -27.94 -1.81
N PHE A 558 -20.43 -26.67 -1.58
CA PHE A 558 -21.58 -26.00 -2.19
C PHE A 558 -21.39 -25.50 -3.65
N LYS A 559 -20.46 -26.05 -4.41
CA LYS A 559 -20.70 -26.16 -5.87
C LYS A 559 -21.94 -27.02 -6.19
N HIS A 560 -22.61 -27.51 -5.15
CA HIS A 560 -23.72 -28.45 -5.23
C HIS A 560 -25.07 -27.75 -5.54
N PRO A 561 -25.98 -28.42 -6.31
CA PRO A 561 -27.28 -27.88 -6.73
C PRO A 561 -28.23 -27.42 -5.61
N LEU A 562 -28.04 -27.89 -4.37
CA LEU A 562 -28.82 -27.50 -3.19
C LEU A 562 -28.78 -25.99 -2.93
N PHE A 563 -27.73 -25.29 -3.35
CA PHE A 563 -27.63 -23.85 -3.22
C PHE A 563 -28.63 -23.10 -4.09
N LYS A 564 -28.97 -23.65 -5.26
CA LYS A 564 -30.02 -23.10 -6.12
C LYS A 564 -31.41 -23.19 -5.47
N THR A 565 -31.63 -24.19 -4.62
CA THR A 565 -32.91 -24.43 -3.96
C THR A 565 -33.11 -23.58 -2.69
N LEU A 566 -32.00 -23.21 -2.01
CA LEU A 566 -32.06 -22.35 -0.82
C LEU A 566 -32.12 -20.85 -1.16
N LYS A 567 -31.71 -20.47 -2.37
CA LYS A 567 -31.70 -19.07 -2.84
C LYS A 567 -33.06 -18.36 -2.74
N PRO A 568 -34.20 -19.00 -3.06
CA PRO A 568 -35.54 -18.37 -2.90
C PRO A 568 -35.98 -18.22 -1.43
N LEU A 569 -35.50 -19.11 -0.53
CA LEU A 569 -35.84 -19.08 0.89
C LEU A 569 -35.06 -18.00 1.65
N MET A 570 -33.96 -17.51 1.09
CA MET A 570 -33.09 -16.52 1.71
C MET A 570 -33.50 -15.08 1.41
N GLY A 571 -34.51 -14.86 0.57
CA GLY A 571 -35.06 -13.55 0.20
C GLY A 571 -34.02 -12.58 -0.38
N GLU A 572 -34.42 -11.73 -1.30
CA GLU A 572 -33.62 -10.57 -1.71
C GLU A 572 -33.54 -9.61 -0.51
N ASN A 573 -32.48 -9.70 0.26
CA ASN A 573 -32.27 -8.82 1.39
C ASN A 573 -31.81 -7.46 0.86
N GLU A 574 -32.62 -6.44 1.06
CA GLU A 574 -32.19 -5.07 0.95
C GLU A 574 -31.14 -4.78 2.03
N PHE A 575 -29.91 -4.67 1.59
CA PHE A 575 -28.81 -4.22 2.45
C PHE A 575 -28.96 -2.72 2.67
N VAL A 576 -28.90 -2.31 3.92
CA VAL A 576 -28.64 -0.91 4.25
C VAL A 576 -27.22 -0.62 3.76
N PRO A 577 -27.03 0.21 2.74
CA PRO A 577 -25.70 0.54 2.26
C PRO A 577 -24.94 1.23 3.39
N PHE A 578 -23.70 0.82 3.62
CA PHE A 578 -22.81 1.44 4.60
C PHE A 578 -21.42 1.60 4.00
N PHE A 579 -20.68 2.54 4.53
CA PHE A 579 -19.24 2.64 4.28
C PHE A 579 -18.48 2.62 5.60
N THR A 580 -17.24 2.19 5.52
CA THR A 580 -16.36 2.17 6.68
C THR A 580 -15.36 3.30 6.58
N THR A 581 -15.22 4.02 7.67
CA THR A 581 -14.33 5.17 7.78
C THR A 581 -13.74 5.25 9.19
N CYS A 582 -12.96 6.29 9.47
CA CYS A 582 -12.54 6.63 10.82
C CYS A 582 -13.15 7.95 11.26
N CYS A 583 -13.38 8.10 12.56
CA CYS A 583 -13.85 9.34 13.14
C CYS A 583 -12.75 10.41 13.01
N GLN A 584 -13.10 11.60 12.55
CA GLN A 584 -12.19 12.73 12.35
C GLN A 584 -11.64 13.29 13.69
N HIS A 585 -12.30 13.00 14.81
CA HIS A 585 -11.94 13.51 16.13
C HIS A 585 -11.18 12.52 17.01
N CYS A 586 -11.62 11.25 17.05
CA CYS A 586 -10.99 10.24 17.89
C CYS A 586 -10.27 9.13 17.12
N ASN A 587 -10.23 9.21 15.80
CA ASN A 587 -9.59 8.29 14.86
C ASN A 587 -10.02 6.82 14.98
N LYS A 588 -11.08 6.53 15.75
CA LYS A 588 -11.62 5.18 15.85
C LYS A 588 -12.44 4.84 14.62
N ARG A 589 -12.34 3.59 14.23
CA ARG A 589 -13.02 3.04 13.08
C ARG A 589 -14.52 2.91 13.32
N ILE A 590 -15.32 3.34 12.35
CA ILE A 590 -16.78 3.33 12.41
C ILE A 590 -17.38 2.84 11.09
N ASN A 591 -18.58 2.25 11.18
CA ASN A 591 -19.42 1.95 10.03
C ASN A 591 -20.55 2.97 9.98
N VAL A 592 -20.68 3.70 8.89
CA VAL A 592 -21.75 4.68 8.70
C VAL A 592 -22.81 4.08 7.80
N ASN A 593 -24.01 3.86 8.33
CA ASN A 593 -25.16 3.38 7.58
C ASN A 593 -25.82 4.55 6.86
N LEU A 594 -26.15 4.37 5.60
CA LEU A 594 -26.77 5.42 4.77
C LEU A 594 -28.30 5.33 4.82
N PRO A 595 -29.02 6.46 4.80
CA PRO A 595 -30.47 6.47 4.72
C PRO A 595 -30.92 6.14 3.30
N MET A 596 -31.12 4.87 2.98
CA MET A 596 -31.64 4.44 1.69
C MET A 596 -32.83 3.50 1.88
N GLY A 597 -34.02 3.95 1.49
CA GLY A 597 -35.23 3.14 1.31
C GLY A 597 -35.95 2.67 2.58
N ASN A 598 -37.26 2.72 2.55
CA ASN A 598 -38.23 2.41 3.61
C ASN A 598 -38.32 0.90 3.96
N ASN A 599 -37.24 0.20 4.37
CA ASN A 599 -37.36 -1.21 4.73
C ASN A 599 -36.59 -1.61 6.00
N ASN A 600 -36.87 -0.90 7.10
CA ASN A 600 -36.36 -1.22 8.45
C ASN A 600 -36.93 -2.51 9.08
N HIS A 601 -37.92 -3.18 8.47
CA HIS A 601 -38.64 -4.29 9.12
C HIS A 601 -37.94 -5.65 9.10
N ARG A 602 -37.14 -5.97 8.08
CA ARG A 602 -36.51 -7.30 7.95
C ARG A 602 -35.22 -7.45 8.74
N PHE A 603 -34.46 -6.40 8.92
CA PHE A 603 -33.22 -6.44 9.71
C PHE A 603 -33.46 -6.72 11.20
N ASN A 604 -34.58 -6.28 11.74
CA ASN A 604 -34.99 -6.55 13.12
C ASN A 604 -35.28 -8.05 13.36
N THR A 605 -35.74 -8.78 12.35
CA THR A 605 -36.04 -10.22 12.46
C THR A 605 -34.74 -11.04 12.52
N ILE A 606 -33.74 -10.72 11.70
CA ILE A 606 -32.42 -11.37 11.72
C ILE A 606 -31.67 -11.03 13.01
N ARG A 607 -31.71 -9.79 13.48
CA ARG A 607 -31.17 -9.41 14.83
C ARG A 607 -31.87 -10.14 15.97
N LYS A 608 -33.18 -10.38 15.88
CA LYS A 608 -33.92 -11.17 16.90
C LYS A 608 -33.53 -12.64 16.86
N LEU A 609 -33.40 -13.25 15.66
CA LEU A 609 -32.92 -14.62 15.49
C LEU A 609 -31.47 -14.78 15.98
N LEU A 610 -30.58 -13.84 15.68
CA LEU A 610 -29.21 -13.82 16.17
C LEU A 610 -29.13 -13.70 17.70
N LYS A 611 -30.01 -12.91 18.34
CA LYS A 611 -30.10 -12.83 19.81
C LYS A 611 -30.58 -14.13 20.45
N ILE A 612 -31.39 -14.92 19.77
CA ILE A 612 -31.87 -16.22 20.26
C ILE A 612 -30.72 -17.26 20.17
N VAL A 613 -29.96 -17.27 19.09
CA VAL A 613 -28.82 -18.19 18.90
C VAL A 613 -27.65 -17.86 19.85
N ILE A 614 -27.49 -16.59 20.27
CA ILE A 614 -26.46 -16.18 21.24
C ILE A 614 -26.83 -16.54 22.69
N LYS A 615 -28.12 -16.80 23.01
CA LYS A 615 -28.58 -17.20 24.35
C LYS A 615 -28.54 -18.71 24.59
N ILE A 616 -28.30 -19.51 23.55
CA ILE A 616 -28.03 -20.93 23.62
C ILE A 616 -26.52 -21.18 23.54
#